data_e33b46a68625ccdaeae68eb41f95662e
#
_entry.id   e33b46a68625ccdaeae68eb41f95662e
#
_cell.length_a   1.000
_cell.length_b   1.000
_cell.length_c   1.000
_cell.angle_alpha   90.00
_cell.angle_beta   90.00
_cell.angle_gamma   90.00
#
_symmetry.space_group_name_H-M   'P 1'
#
loop_
_entity.id
_entity.type
_entity.pdbx_description
1 polymer ?
#
loop_
_entity_poly.entity_id
_entity_poly.type
_entity_poly.pdbx_seq_one_letter_code
_entity_poly.pdbx_strand_id
1 'polypeptide(L)'
;DQISLNITLGYQVLKDLKADFTFSYGISHTDNNEYYGEDTWHILKLKNLYMETGEVNIPTSLAPFGGQLTLDNTKNENYSARTTLTYNRFLDEEQEHAFTANVIGELSSSTYNGFKITKRNYLPDRGNFFNPVGWSYSSNTQYTQYFMWTQTEEALGTLKDNLTRKVALIGSVSYAYKNSYILNGNIRIDASNAFGDASNDRLLPIWSASFRWNLDENLLKNVYWVNSLALKMSYGWQGNMSALGSHRLVIQKKGRNNFFGENYSLIDNYPNPNLKWERTSTYNIGLDFSLFNNKFNGNISYYYRYTKDAFFSKSISPVNGRDNYTVNQGNLRNQGYELTLNFVPINTMLNSASVSGERRGFIWRFDPNFGSVFNQLIDKIKPKDKVLQDEIKYTDYLSGNVQVAGRPVNTFYSYRFRGLNHDTGAPEFYGMDKYVEVNGESVRLGDIYKEMDREDVWMEVMEHSGCREPFLQGSISNYLGWRNWGLSFNLAYSIGSKIRLFKMYPNGGGVTSSEKNLRRELTERWQRPGDELHTNIPGILKGADWEAANRPWWFDYSAFKFAGNLWEVYDNSNLRVASGDYLKLSSCSLRYVVPEKICRK
;
A
#
# COMPACT_ATOMS: atom_id res chain seq x y z
N ASP A 1 -23.44 4.94 -12.73
CA ASP A 1 -24.80 4.66 -12.21
C ASP A 1 -24.75 3.47 -11.27
N GLN A 2 -25.53 3.54 -10.18
CA GLN A 2 -25.61 2.44 -9.21
C GLN A 2 -27.06 2.22 -8.80
N ILE A 3 -27.45 0.95 -8.77
CA ILE A 3 -28.74 0.50 -8.24
C ILE A 3 -28.47 -0.55 -7.18
N SER A 4 -29.08 -0.43 -6.02
CA SER A 4 -29.00 -1.42 -4.96
C SER A 4 -30.40 -1.74 -4.41
N LEU A 5 -30.66 -3.03 -4.24
CA LEU A 5 -31.88 -3.56 -3.66
C LEU A 5 -31.51 -4.41 -2.44
N ASN A 6 -32.11 -4.13 -1.29
CA ASN A 6 -31.96 -4.94 -0.09
C ASN A 6 -33.35 -5.33 0.41
N ILE A 7 -33.56 -6.62 0.58
CA ILE A 7 -34.80 -7.19 1.13
C ILE A 7 -34.43 -7.96 2.38
N THR A 8 -35.03 -7.60 3.50
CA THR A 8 -34.85 -8.33 4.75
C THR A 8 -36.21 -8.83 5.25
N LEU A 9 -36.26 -10.13 5.51
CA LEU A 9 -37.42 -10.81 6.07
C LEU A 9 -37.02 -11.37 7.43
N GLY A 10 -37.74 -10.96 8.48
CA GLY A 10 -37.52 -11.46 9.83
C GLY A 10 -38.72 -12.27 10.31
N TYR A 11 -38.47 -13.43 10.89
CA TYR A 11 -39.50 -14.29 11.45
C TYR A 11 -39.12 -14.78 12.85
N GLN A 12 -40.02 -14.60 13.80
CA GLN A 12 -39.85 -15.11 15.17
C GLN A 12 -40.27 -16.57 15.18
N VAL A 13 -39.32 -17.49 15.17
CA VAL A 13 -39.56 -18.95 15.11
C VAL A 13 -40.06 -19.46 16.47
N LEU A 14 -39.38 -19.03 17.55
CA LEU A 14 -39.74 -19.31 18.94
C LEU A 14 -39.55 -18.04 19.76
N LYS A 15 -40.03 -18.02 21.00
CA LYS A 15 -39.89 -16.85 21.89
C LYS A 15 -38.45 -16.32 21.94
N ASP A 16 -37.47 -17.23 21.93
CA ASP A 16 -36.05 -16.90 22.10
C ASP A 16 -35.25 -17.11 20.79
N LEU A 17 -35.88 -17.54 19.69
CA LEU A 17 -35.23 -17.86 18.42
C LEU A 17 -35.84 -17.03 17.28
N LYS A 18 -35.01 -16.22 16.66
CA LYS A 18 -35.34 -15.39 15.48
C LYS A 18 -34.56 -15.86 14.26
N ALA A 19 -35.24 -15.93 13.12
CA ALA A 19 -34.64 -16.16 11.81
C ALA A 19 -34.76 -14.90 10.96
N ASP A 20 -33.65 -14.39 10.46
CA ASP A 20 -33.60 -13.29 9.52
C ASP A 20 -33.00 -13.77 8.20
N PHE A 21 -33.67 -13.45 7.10
CA PHE A 21 -33.16 -13.66 5.76
C PHE A 21 -32.95 -12.32 5.07
N THR A 22 -31.76 -12.07 4.58
CA THR A 22 -31.44 -10.85 3.82
C THR A 22 -30.96 -11.23 2.44
N PHE A 23 -31.59 -10.68 1.43
CA PHE A 23 -31.14 -10.74 0.04
C PHE A 23 -30.72 -9.34 -0.40
N SER A 24 -29.52 -9.24 -0.96
CA SER A 24 -28.98 -8.00 -1.49
C SER A 24 -28.58 -8.19 -2.95
N TYR A 25 -28.99 -7.27 -3.79
CA TYR A 25 -28.59 -7.19 -5.19
C TYR A 25 -28.06 -5.78 -5.47
N GLY A 26 -26.93 -5.68 -6.10
CA GLY A 26 -26.32 -4.42 -6.50
C GLY A 26 -25.77 -4.50 -7.91
N ILE A 27 -26.03 -3.47 -8.71
CA ILE A 27 -25.43 -3.29 -10.02
C ILE A 27 -24.84 -1.89 -10.08
N SER A 28 -23.60 -1.79 -10.53
CA SER A 28 -22.97 -0.51 -10.83
C SER A 28 -22.39 -0.54 -12.23
N HIS A 29 -22.58 0.56 -12.93
CA HIS A 29 -22.03 0.80 -14.25
C HIS A 29 -21.16 2.05 -14.19
N THR A 30 -19.90 1.92 -14.61
CA THR A 30 -18.93 3.00 -14.60
C THR A 30 -18.35 3.15 -15.98
N ASP A 31 -18.53 4.33 -16.57
CA ASP A 31 -17.89 4.76 -17.80
C ASP A 31 -16.82 5.80 -17.45
N ASN A 32 -15.57 5.46 -17.69
CA ASN A 32 -14.44 6.35 -17.51
C ASN A 32 -13.81 6.65 -18.87
N ASN A 33 -14.04 7.85 -19.37
CA ASN A 33 -13.54 8.30 -20.65
C ASN A 33 -12.41 9.30 -20.43
N GLU A 34 -11.22 8.98 -20.92
CA GLU A 34 -10.05 9.83 -20.85
C GLU A 34 -9.72 10.35 -22.26
N TYR A 35 -9.73 11.67 -22.42
CA TYR A 35 -9.46 12.32 -23.68
C TYR A 35 -8.25 13.25 -23.60
N TYR A 36 -7.28 13.01 -24.45
CA TYR A 36 -6.16 13.92 -24.71
C TYR A 36 -6.36 14.61 -26.05
N GLY A 37 -6.61 15.92 -26.01
CA GLY A 37 -6.79 16.73 -27.21
C GLY A 37 -5.50 16.86 -28.04
N GLU A 38 -5.66 17.25 -29.30
CA GLU A 38 -4.57 17.31 -30.27
C GLU A 38 -3.42 18.24 -29.88
N ASP A 39 -3.73 19.30 -29.11
CA ASP A 39 -2.76 20.31 -28.67
C ASP A 39 -2.17 20.00 -27.27
N THR A 40 -2.52 18.86 -26.67
CA THR A 40 -1.95 18.48 -25.38
C THR A 40 -0.49 18.03 -25.53
N TRP A 41 0.31 18.29 -24.50
CA TRP A 41 1.70 17.81 -24.45
C TRP A 41 1.82 16.30 -24.74
N HIS A 42 0.87 15.51 -24.25
CA HIS A 42 0.83 14.06 -24.48
C HIS A 42 0.77 13.73 -25.99
N ILE A 43 -0.15 14.34 -26.70
CA ILE A 43 -0.32 14.11 -28.15
C ILE A 43 0.80 14.74 -28.98
N LEU A 44 1.23 15.95 -28.62
CA LEU A 44 2.36 16.61 -29.29
C LEU A 44 3.64 15.79 -29.15
N LYS A 45 3.87 15.19 -27.96
CA LYS A 45 4.99 14.27 -27.75
C LYS A 45 4.89 13.04 -28.66
N LEU A 46 3.71 12.42 -28.78
CA LEU A 46 3.49 11.29 -29.68
C LEU A 46 3.68 11.67 -31.15
N LYS A 47 3.28 12.87 -31.55
CA LYS A 47 3.50 13.41 -32.90
C LYS A 47 4.99 13.59 -33.19
N ASN A 48 5.75 14.09 -32.23
CA ASN A 48 7.15 14.47 -32.42
C ASN A 48 8.14 13.32 -32.17
N LEU A 49 7.70 12.21 -31.62
CA LEU A 49 8.60 11.14 -31.14
C LEU A 49 9.46 10.49 -32.24
N TYR A 50 9.08 10.63 -33.53
CA TYR A 50 9.76 10.01 -34.66
C TYR A 50 9.80 10.94 -35.90
N MET A 51 10.03 12.23 -35.69
CA MET A 51 10.37 13.11 -36.80
C MET A 51 11.82 12.82 -37.23
N GLU A 52 12.02 12.02 -38.26
CA GLU A 52 13.30 11.94 -38.93
C GLU A 52 13.57 13.26 -39.63
N THR A 53 14.68 13.89 -39.28
CA THR A 53 15.19 15.08 -39.94
C THR A 53 15.73 14.65 -41.32
N GLY A 54 14.98 14.88 -42.37
CA GLY A 54 15.55 14.75 -43.72
C GLY A 54 14.61 14.65 -44.90
N GLU A 55 13.41 14.17 -44.77
CA GLU A 55 12.48 14.12 -45.89
C GLU A 55 11.11 14.73 -45.56
N VAL A 56 10.70 15.58 -46.47
CA VAL A 56 9.53 16.43 -46.38
C VAL A 56 8.23 15.62 -46.34
N ASN A 57 7.40 15.86 -45.31
CA ASN A 57 5.94 15.82 -45.35
C ASN A 57 5.19 14.50 -45.12
N ILE A 58 5.73 13.51 -44.46
CA ILE A 58 4.86 12.40 -44.02
C ILE A 58 5.13 12.06 -42.55
N PRO A 59 4.14 12.25 -41.66
CA PRO A 59 4.34 12.01 -40.24
C PRO A 59 4.47 10.51 -39.96
N THR A 60 5.67 10.08 -39.55
CA THR A 60 5.94 8.75 -38.99
C THR A 60 5.46 8.63 -37.55
N SER A 61 4.49 9.41 -37.18
CA SER A 61 4.06 9.62 -35.80
C SER A 61 3.13 8.52 -35.31
N LEU A 62 3.22 8.22 -34.00
CA LEU A 62 2.25 7.35 -33.29
C LEU A 62 0.83 7.98 -33.23
N ALA A 63 0.71 9.29 -33.40
CA ALA A 63 -0.56 10.00 -33.41
C ALA A 63 -0.51 11.07 -34.51
N PRO A 64 -0.63 10.68 -35.79
CA PRO A 64 -0.44 11.62 -36.92
C PRO A 64 -1.49 12.72 -36.96
N PHE A 65 -2.70 12.46 -36.49
CA PHE A 65 -3.84 13.41 -36.54
C PHE A 65 -4.67 13.29 -35.27
N GLY A 66 -5.37 14.36 -34.88
CA GLY A 66 -6.33 14.34 -33.78
C GLY A 66 -5.76 13.95 -32.41
N GLY A 67 -6.65 13.71 -31.49
CA GLY A 67 -6.35 13.34 -30.12
C GLY A 67 -6.37 11.83 -29.85
N GLN A 68 -6.28 11.46 -28.59
CA GLN A 68 -6.42 10.08 -28.10
C GLN A 68 -7.63 9.98 -27.19
N LEU A 69 -8.48 8.98 -27.42
CA LEU A 69 -9.62 8.66 -26.55
C LEU A 69 -9.44 7.27 -25.99
N THR A 70 -9.46 7.16 -24.67
CA THR A 70 -9.52 5.89 -23.94
C THR A 70 -10.93 5.72 -23.38
N LEU A 71 -11.56 4.62 -23.73
CA LEU A 71 -12.85 4.19 -23.20
C LEU A 71 -12.61 3.03 -22.22
N ASP A 72 -13.01 3.20 -20.99
CA ASP A 72 -12.95 2.15 -19.96
C ASP A 72 -14.35 2.01 -19.35
N ASN A 73 -15.06 0.99 -19.80
CA ASN A 73 -16.39 0.64 -19.35
C ASN A 73 -16.32 -0.53 -18.41
N THR A 74 -16.99 -0.45 -17.27
CA THR A 74 -17.07 -1.54 -16.30
C THR A 74 -18.46 -1.67 -15.72
N LYS A 75 -18.95 -2.91 -15.69
CA LYS A 75 -20.18 -3.31 -15.04
C LYS A 75 -19.82 -4.24 -13.89
N ASN A 76 -20.28 -3.92 -12.70
CA ASN A 76 -20.15 -4.77 -11.53
C ASN A 76 -21.54 -5.18 -11.05
N GLU A 77 -21.78 -6.48 -10.98
CA GLU A 77 -23.01 -7.08 -10.44
C GLU A 77 -22.67 -7.90 -9.21
N ASN A 78 -23.33 -7.58 -8.12
CA ASN A 78 -23.15 -8.27 -6.85
C ASN A 78 -24.50 -8.77 -6.35
N TYR A 79 -24.56 -10.00 -5.91
CA TYR A 79 -25.69 -10.48 -5.12
C TYR A 79 -25.21 -11.25 -3.92
N SER A 80 -25.95 -11.17 -2.84
CA SER A 80 -25.72 -11.96 -1.64
C SER A 80 -27.04 -12.40 -1.03
N ALA A 81 -27.04 -13.61 -0.50
CA ALA A 81 -28.11 -14.16 0.31
C ALA A 81 -27.53 -14.57 1.66
N ARG A 82 -28.12 -14.07 2.74
CA ARG A 82 -27.67 -14.31 4.10
C ARG A 82 -28.84 -14.75 4.96
N THR A 83 -28.67 -15.86 5.64
CA THR A 83 -29.61 -16.36 6.63
C THR A 83 -28.95 -16.29 8.00
N THR A 84 -29.60 -15.66 8.96
CA THR A 84 -29.13 -15.53 10.34
C THR A 84 -30.15 -16.16 11.27
N LEU A 85 -29.73 -17.11 12.09
CA LEU A 85 -30.50 -17.63 13.20
C LEU A 85 -29.91 -17.06 14.48
N THR A 86 -30.71 -16.32 15.22
CA THR A 86 -30.32 -15.68 16.50
C THR A 86 -31.13 -16.28 17.63
N TYR A 87 -30.44 -16.86 18.59
CA TYR A 87 -31.00 -17.34 19.84
C TYR A 87 -30.56 -16.43 20.97
N ASN A 88 -31.53 -15.81 21.67
CA ASN A 88 -31.29 -14.91 22.81
C ASN A 88 -32.12 -15.38 24.00
N ARG A 89 -31.48 -15.64 25.12
CA ARG A 89 -32.17 -16.06 26.33
C ARG A 89 -31.45 -15.59 27.59
N PHE A 90 -32.25 -15.14 28.58
CA PHE A 90 -31.80 -15.10 29.96
C PHE A 90 -31.98 -16.51 30.54
N LEU A 91 -30.94 -17.04 31.18
CA LEU A 91 -30.93 -18.42 31.71
C LEU A 91 -31.56 -18.50 33.10
N ASP A 92 -31.79 -17.35 33.73
CA ASP A 92 -32.31 -17.17 35.07
C ASP A 92 -33.43 -16.12 35.12
N GLU A 93 -34.27 -16.16 36.14
CA GLU A 93 -35.36 -15.20 36.34
C GLU A 93 -34.85 -13.80 36.74
N GLU A 94 -33.69 -13.74 37.40
CA GLU A 94 -33.05 -12.47 37.82
C GLU A 94 -32.34 -11.76 36.67
N GLN A 95 -32.31 -12.34 35.44
CA GLN A 95 -31.67 -11.82 34.24
C GLN A 95 -30.17 -11.53 34.39
N GLU A 96 -29.53 -12.25 35.30
CA GLU A 96 -28.11 -12.11 35.55
C GLU A 96 -27.25 -12.87 34.52
N HIS A 97 -27.81 -13.91 33.91
CA HIS A 97 -27.15 -14.80 32.94
C HIS A 97 -27.75 -14.60 31.55
N ALA A 98 -27.12 -13.76 30.72
CA ALA A 98 -27.55 -13.54 29.34
C ALA A 98 -26.73 -14.40 28.36
N PHE A 99 -27.43 -15.15 27.52
CA PHE A 99 -26.84 -16.00 26.50
C PHE A 99 -27.36 -15.64 25.12
N THR A 100 -26.43 -15.42 24.17
CA THR A 100 -26.73 -15.15 22.77
C THR A 100 -25.92 -16.09 21.88
N ALA A 101 -26.56 -16.74 20.93
CA ALA A 101 -25.91 -17.54 19.92
C ALA A 101 -26.43 -17.16 18.53
N ASN A 102 -25.53 -17.06 17.56
CA ASN A 102 -25.87 -16.80 16.17
C ASN A 102 -25.24 -17.85 15.27
N VAL A 103 -26.02 -18.32 14.30
CA VAL A 103 -25.53 -19.12 13.18
C VAL A 103 -25.92 -18.42 11.90
N ILE A 104 -24.94 -18.17 11.04
CA ILE A 104 -25.11 -17.37 9.83
C ILE A 104 -24.58 -18.18 8.64
N GLY A 105 -25.44 -18.40 7.63
CA GLY A 105 -25.05 -18.88 6.32
C GLY A 105 -25.07 -17.73 5.32
N GLU A 106 -24.02 -17.58 4.53
CA GLU A 106 -23.88 -16.52 3.54
C GLU A 106 -23.41 -17.08 2.19
N LEU A 107 -24.10 -16.68 1.13
CA LEU A 107 -23.75 -16.94 -0.26
C LEU A 107 -23.55 -15.60 -0.94
N SER A 108 -22.46 -15.40 -1.64
CA SER A 108 -22.24 -14.16 -2.41
C SER A 108 -21.60 -14.43 -3.76
N SER A 109 -21.95 -13.62 -4.74
CA SER A 109 -21.36 -13.62 -6.07
C SER A 109 -21.11 -12.19 -6.51
N SER A 110 -19.94 -11.96 -7.08
CA SER A 110 -19.54 -10.70 -7.69
C SER A 110 -19.04 -10.98 -9.10
N THR A 111 -19.66 -10.33 -10.08
CA THR A 111 -19.27 -10.41 -11.48
C THR A 111 -18.80 -9.04 -11.92
N TYR A 112 -17.58 -8.95 -12.42
CA TYR A 112 -16.94 -7.73 -12.88
C TYR A 112 -16.61 -7.88 -14.36
N ASN A 113 -17.41 -7.24 -15.22
CA ASN A 113 -17.28 -7.31 -16.67
C ASN A 113 -17.00 -5.92 -17.24
N GLY A 114 -16.26 -5.87 -18.33
CA GLY A 114 -16.01 -4.61 -18.99
C GLY A 114 -15.04 -4.71 -20.15
N PHE A 115 -14.73 -3.57 -20.69
CA PHE A 115 -13.69 -3.45 -21.71
C PHE A 115 -12.93 -2.13 -21.53
N LYS A 116 -11.67 -2.15 -21.95
CA LYS A 116 -10.85 -0.94 -22.04
C LYS A 116 -10.21 -0.91 -23.42
N ILE A 117 -10.33 0.20 -24.12
CA ILE A 117 -9.75 0.38 -25.44
C ILE A 117 -9.27 1.83 -25.61
N THR A 118 -8.10 2.00 -26.19
CA THR A 118 -7.57 3.32 -26.54
C THR A 118 -7.56 3.48 -28.05
N LYS A 119 -8.11 4.58 -28.53
CA LYS A 119 -8.10 4.94 -29.95
C LYS A 119 -7.43 6.28 -30.14
N ARG A 120 -6.59 6.36 -31.14
CA ARG A 120 -5.93 7.60 -31.59
C ARG A 120 -6.63 8.17 -32.83
N ASN A 121 -6.26 9.36 -33.22
CA ASN A 121 -6.85 10.11 -34.33
C ASN A 121 -8.33 10.47 -34.08
N TYR A 122 -8.69 10.73 -32.85
CA TYR A 122 -10.04 11.11 -32.44
C TYR A 122 -10.23 12.64 -32.61
N LEU A 123 -11.31 13.02 -33.29
CA LEU A 123 -11.69 14.39 -33.59
C LEU A 123 -13.10 14.67 -33.05
N PRO A 124 -13.23 15.14 -31.79
CA PRO A 124 -14.53 15.41 -31.19
C PRO A 124 -15.30 16.50 -31.89
N ASP A 125 -14.60 17.56 -32.35
CA ASP A 125 -15.20 18.72 -33.02
C ASP A 125 -15.73 18.42 -34.43
N ARG A 126 -15.45 17.22 -34.94
CA ARG A 126 -15.91 16.74 -36.24
C ARG A 126 -16.95 15.62 -36.14
N GLY A 127 -17.80 15.67 -35.11
CA GLY A 127 -18.85 14.70 -34.88
C GLY A 127 -18.37 13.40 -34.25
N ASN A 128 -17.40 13.46 -33.32
CA ASN A 128 -16.83 12.29 -32.62
C ASN A 128 -16.22 11.26 -33.57
N PHE A 129 -15.51 11.71 -34.56
CA PHE A 129 -14.98 10.91 -35.65
C PHE A 129 -13.55 10.42 -35.35
N PHE A 130 -13.27 9.19 -35.74
CA PHE A 130 -11.91 8.65 -35.77
C PHE A 130 -11.38 8.74 -37.19
N ASN A 131 -10.35 9.57 -37.42
CA ASN A 131 -9.77 9.72 -38.73
C ASN A 131 -8.97 8.48 -39.13
N PRO A 132 -9.37 7.72 -40.17
CA PRO A 132 -8.64 6.53 -40.59
C PRO A 132 -7.29 6.95 -41.21
N VAL A 133 -6.24 6.24 -40.81
CA VAL A 133 -4.95 6.37 -41.48
C VAL A 133 -4.98 5.50 -42.73
N GLY A 134 -4.85 6.13 -43.90
CA GLY A 134 -4.82 5.41 -45.17
C GLY A 134 -3.60 4.49 -45.28
N TRP A 135 -3.83 3.21 -45.44
CA TRP A 135 -2.79 2.21 -45.69
C TRP A 135 -2.48 2.18 -47.17
N SER A 136 -1.33 2.70 -47.56
CA SER A 136 -0.72 2.33 -48.83
C SER A 136 0.24 1.19 -48.55
N TYR A 137 0.04 0.04 -49.18
CA TYR A 137 0.87 -1.17 -49.04
C TYR A 137 2.24 -1.02 -49.75
N SER A 138 2.57 0.17 -50.21
CA SER A 138 3.90 0.45 -50.72
C SER A 138 4.86 0.54 -49.52
N SER A 139 5.98 -0.11 -49.63
CA SER A 139 7.16 -0.28 -48.75
C SER A 139 7.63 0.92 -47.91
N ASN A 140 6.76 1.86 -47.59
CA ASN A 140 7.06 3.05 -46.83
C ASN A 140 7.00 2.76 -45.35
N THR A 141 8.16 2.76 -44.73
CA THR A 141 8.40 2.68 -43.28
C THR A 141 7.66 3.73 -42.46
N GLN A 142 6.99 4.66 -43.08
CA GLN A 142 6.40 5.88 -42.53
C GLN A 142 5.20 5.64 -41.60
N TYR A 143 4.45 4.56 -41.78
CA TYR A 143 3.32 4.21 -40.92
C TYR A 143 3.64 3.04 -39.98
N THR A 144 4.88 2.57 -40.00
CA THR A 144 5.27 1.38 -39.21
C THR A 144 5.01 1.56 -37.71
N GLN A 145 5.30 2.71 -37.16
CA GLN A 145 5.11 2.99 -35.75
C GLN A 145 3.63 3.05 -35.35
N TYR A 146 2.80 3.74 -36.15
CA TYR A 146 1.37 3.74 -35.90
C TYR A 146 0.76 2.35 -36.10
N PHE A 147 1.18 1.64 -37.13
CA PHE A 147 0.76 0.25 -37.35
C PHE A 147 1.16 -0.66 -36.17
N MET A 148 2.41 -0.60 -35.70
CA MET A 148 2.86 -1.37 -34.56
C MET A 148 2.04 -1.05 -33.30
N TRP A 149 1.72 0.22 -33.09
CA TRP A 149 0.84 0.60 -31.99
C TRP A 149 -0.57 -0.01 -32.12
N THR A 150 -1.15 -0.04 -33.35
CA THR A 150 -2.50 -0.65 -33.55
C THR A 150 -2.55 -2.14 -33.23
N GLN A 151 -1.40 -2.82 -33.17
CA GLN A 151 -1.28 -4.22 -32.78
C GLN A 151 -1.06 -4.40 -31.26
N THR A 152 -0.96 -3.32 -30.50
CA THR A 152 -0.82 -3.42 -29.03
C THR A 152 -2.15 -3.78 -28.37
N GLU A 153 -2.07 -4.39 -27.18
CA GLU A 153 -3.25 -4.68 -26.35
C GLU A 153 -4.07 -3.43 -26.04
N GLU A 154 -3.42 -2.28 -25.89
CA GLU A 154 -4.07 -0.99 -25.65
C GLU A 154 -4.99 -0.57 -26.80
N ALA A 155 -4.52 -0.71 -28.05
CA ALA A 155 -5.26 -0.33 -29.26
C ALA A 155 -6.29 -1.38 -29.69
N LEU A 156 -6.01 -2.68 -29.47
CA LEU A 156 -6.91 -3.79 -29.75
C LEU A 156 -8.04 -3.87 -28.72
N GLY A 157 -7.75 -3.41 -27.51
CA GLY A 157 -8.65 -3.45 -26.37
C GLY A 157 -8.51 -4.71 -25.53
N THR A 158 -8.83 -4.56 -24.26
CA THR A 158 -8.83 -5.65 -23.28
C THR A 158 -10.23 -5.87 -22.76
N LEU A 159 -10.65 -7.13 -22.67
CA LEU A 159 -11.88 -7.52 -22.02
C LEU A 159 -11.59 -7.86 -20.56
N LYS A 160 -12.46 -7.39 -19.69
CA LYS A 160 -12.45 -7.69 -18.26
C LYS A 160 -13.60 -8.67 -18.00
N ASP A 161 -13.32 -9.83 -17.47
CA ASP A 161 -14.31 -10.82 -17.07
C ASP A 161 -13.80 -11.55 -15.82
N ASN A 162 -14.38 -11.23 -14.68
CA ASN A 162 -13.99 -11.81 -13.41
C ASN A 162 -15.23 -12.18 -12.61
N LEU A 163 -15.32 -13.45 -12.24
CA LEU A 163 -16.40 -14.00 -11.44
C LEU A 163 -15.85 -14.53 -10.11
N THR A 164 -16.32 -13.95 -9.01
CA THR A 164 -16.00 -14.42 -7.67
C THR A 164 -17.27 -14.90 -6.97
N ARG A 165 -17.25 -16.13 -6.50
CA ARG A 165 -18.32 -16.74 -5.68
C ARG A 165 -17.76 -17.16 -4.35
N LYS A 166 -18.52 -16.89 -3.28
CA LYS A 166 -18.12 -17.22 -1.91
C LYS A 166 -19.28 -17.83 -1.16
N VAL A 167 -18.97 -18.79 -0.31
CA VAL A 167 -19.86 -19.39 0.67
C VAL A 167 -19.21 -19.26 2.03
N ALA A 168 -19.94 -18.81 3.03
CA ALA A 168 -19.45 -18.71 4.39
C ALA A 168 -20.45 -19.29 5.40
N LEU A 169 -19.91 -19.97 6.41
CA LEU A 169 -20.65 -20.38 7.60
C LEU A 169 -19.99 -19.71 8.82
N ILE A 170 -20.80 -19.00 9.60
CA ILE A 170 -20.33 -18.24 10.76
C ILE A 170 -21.13 -18.67 11.99
N GLY A 171 -20.44 -18.96 13.07
CA GLY A 171 -20.99 -19.19 14.39
C GLY A 171 -20.48 -18.15 15.37
N SER A 172 -21.34 -17.60 16.20
CA SER A 172 -20.94 -16.74 17.33
C SER A 172 -21.73 -17.07 18.58
N VAL A 173 -21.05 -17.01 19.73
CA VAL A 173 -21.65 -17.21 21.04
C VAL A 173 -21.18 -16.08 21.94
N SER A 174 -22.11 -15.50 22.69
CA SER A 174 -21.86 -14.51 23.72
C SER A 174 -22.54 -14.92 25.00
N TYR A 175 -21.83 -14.86 26.11
CA TYR A 175 -22.33 -15.11 27.44
C TYR A 175 -21.94 -13.96 28.35
N ALA A 176 -22.91 -13.37 29.02
CA ALA A 176 -22.69 -12.30 29.98
C ALA A 176 -23.25 -12.69 31.35
N TYR A 177 -22.42 -12.51 32.40
CA TYR A 177 -22.81 -12.70 33.80
C TYR A 177 -22.81 -11.36 34.52
N LYS A 178 -23.98 -10.97 35.04
CA LYS A 178 -24.21 -9.70 35.78
C LYS A 178 -23.72 -8.46 35.04
N ASN A 179 -23.68 -8.51 33.70
CA ASN A 179 -23.03 -7.49 32.87
C ASN A 179 -21.57 -7.16 33.25
N SER A 180 -21.02 -7.85 34.25
CA SER A 180 -19.66 -7.65 34.75
C SER A 180 -18.64 -8.46 33.94
N TYR A 181 -18.99 -9.69 33.56
CA TYR A 181 -18.13 -10.61 32.83
C TYR A 181 -18.78 -11.02 31.53
N ILE A 182 -18.14 -10.74 30.40
CA ILE A 182 -18.66 -11.05 29.08
C ILE A 182 -17.61 -11.90 28.32
N LEU A 183 -18.05 -13.08 27.89
CA LEU A 183 -17.26 -14.01 27.07
C LEU A 183 -17.89 -14.07 25.66
N ASN A 184 -17.07 -13.93 24.62
CA ASN A 184 -17.49 -14.10 23.25
C ASN A 184 -16.58 -15.11 22.54
N GLY A 185 -17.19 -15.96 21.73
CA GLY A 185 -16.52 -16.88 20.83
C GLY A 185 -17.08 -16.72 19.41
N ASN A 186 -16.22 -16.68 18.40
CA ASN A 186 -16.60 -16.58 17.00
C ASN A 186 -15.81 -17.60 16.18
N ILE A 187 -16.47 -18.22 15.22
CA ILE A 187 -15.85 -19.11 14.23
C ILE A 187 -16.42 -18.80 12.85
N ARG A 188 -15.57 -18.80 11.84
CA ARG A 188 -15.96 -18.60 10.44
C ARG A 188 -15.22 -19.57 9.53
N ILE A 189 -15.94 -20.14 8.60
CA ILE A 189 -15.41 -21.03 7.57
C ILE A 189 -15.83 -20.46 6.22
N ASP A 190 -14.87 -20.28 5.33
CA ASP A 190 -15.08 -19.71 4.00
C ASP A 190 -14.64 -20.68 2.91
N ALA A 191 -15.42 -20.71 1.81
CA ALA A 191 -15.05 -21.33 0.55
C ALA A 191 -15.26 -20.33 -0.60
N SER A 192 -14.39 -20.34 -1.59
CA SER A 192 -14.49 -19.45 -2.75
C SER A 192 -13.87 -20.09 -3.98
N ASN A 193 -14.43 -19.79 -5.16
CA ASN A 193 -13.80 -20.18 -6.43
C ASN A 193 -12.48 -19.42 -6.70
N ALA A 194 -12.21 -18.32 -5.97
CA ALA A 194 -10.93 -17.62 -6.01
C ALA A 194 -9.85 -18.33 -5.17
N PHE A 195 -10.24 -19.26 -4.30
CA PHE A 195 -9.29 -20.13 -3.60
C PHE A 195 -8.94 -21.31 -4.51
N GLY A 196 -7.69 -21.79 -4.43
CA GLY A 196 -7.30 -22.97 -5.16
C GLY A 196 -7.97 -24.25 -4.62
N ASP A 197 -7.95 -25.29 -5.43
CA ASP A 197 -8.59 -26.57 -5.09
C ASP A 197 -8.10 -27.13 -3.73
N ALA A 198 -6.80 -27.04 -3.45
CA ALA A 198 -6.25 -27.48 -2.16
C ALA A 198 -6.67 -26.61 -0.95
N SER A 199 -7.06 -25.36 -1.18
CA SER A 199 -7.53 -24.46 -0.11
C SER A 199 -8.98 -24.74 0.26
N ASN A 200 -9.81 -25.10 -0.70
CA ASN A 200 -11.20 -25.49 -0.44
C ASN A 200 -11.28 -26.84 0.29
N ASP A 201 -10.35 -27.76 0.01
CA ASP A 201 -10.24 -29.05 0.69
C ASP A 201 -9.78 -28.90 2.15
N ARG A 202 -9.14 -27.79 2.49
CA ARG A 202 -8.69 -27.45 3.84
C ARG A 202 -9.47 -26.26 4.37
N LEU A 203 -10.75 -26.42 4.61
CA LEU A 203 -11.57 -25.46 5.33
C LEU A 203 -10.88 -25.09 6.64
N LEU A 204 -10.06 -24.03 6.64
CA LEU A 204 -9.38 -23.56 7.83
C LEU A 204 -10.33 -22.60 8.55
N PRO A 205 -10.88 -23.01 9.71
CA PRO A 205 -11.73 -22.12 10.47
C PRO A 205 -10.90 -20.96 11.01
N ILE A 206 -11.36 -19.76 10.77
CA ILE A 206 -10.92 -18.55 11.46
C ILE A 206 -11.73 -18.46 12.73
N TRP A 207 -11.07 -18.25 13.87
CA TRP A 207 -11.78 -18.16 15.13
C TRP A 207 -11.17 -17.11 16.06
N SER A 208 -12.00 -16.59 16.94
CA SER A 208 -11.57 -15.69 18.01
C SER A 208 -12.37 -15.92 19.28
N ALA A 209 -11.71 -15.71 20.40
CA ALA A 209 -12.33 -15.64 21.71
C ALA A 209 -11.99 -14.29 22.34
N SER A 210 -12.93 -13.69 23.05
CA SER A 210 -12.71 -12.45 23.78
C SER A 210 -13.38 -12.48 25.14
N PHE A 211 -12.75 -11.78 26.07
CA PHE A 211 -13.21 -11.58 27.42
C PHE A 211 -13.24 -10.09 27.73
N ARG A 212 -14.34 -9.62 28.30
CA ARG A 212 -14.51 -8.27 28.83
C ARG A 212 -14.91 -8.35 30.28
N TRP A 213 -14.21 -7.59 31.12
CA TRP A 213 -14.51 -7.42 32.52
C TRP A 213 -14.83 -5.96 32.80
N ASN A 214 -16.09 -5.67 33.12
CA ASN A 214 -16.54 -4.36 33.54
C ASN A 214 -16.29 -4.23 35.06
N LEU A 215 -15.18 -3.58 35.41
CA LEU A 215 -14.75 -3.43 36.80
C LEU A 215 -15.63 -2.46 37.59
N ASP A 216 -16.24 -1.50 36.89
CA ASP A 216 -17.21 -0.54 37.46
C ASP A 216 -18.47 -1.22 37.98
N GLU A 217 -18.93 -2.27 37.35
CA GLU A 217 -20.12 -3.03 37.78
C GLU A 217 -19.86 -3.92 38.99
N ASN A 218 -18.60 -4.16 39.33
CA ASN A 218 -18.21 -5.11 40.38
C ASN A 218 -17.29 -4.47 41.45
N LEU A 219 -15.99 -4.34 41.14
CA LEU A 219 -14.98 -3.93 42.14
C LEU A 219 -15.04 -2.44 42.46
N LEU A 220 -15.44 -1.60 41.50
CA LEU A 220 -15.36 -0.14 41.59
C LEU A 220 -16.74 0.54 41.68
N LYS A 221 -17.79 -0.23 41.97
CA LYS A 221 -19.17 0.26 42.01
C LYS A 221 -19.38 1.48 42.94
N ASN A 222 -18.57 1.57 44.01
CA ASN A 222 -18.68 2.66 45.00
C ASN A 222 -17.63 3.76 44.80
N VAL A 223 -16.85 3.72 43.73
CA VAL A 223 -15.81 4.72 43.46
C VAL A 223 -16.39 5.86 42.61
N TYR A 224 -16.74 6.98 43.24
CA TYR A 224 -17.52 8.07 42.66
C TYR A 224 -16.87 8.78 41.45
N TRP A 225 -15.56 8.71 41.31
CA TRP A 225 -14.84 9.33 40.18
C TRP A 225 -14.67 8.39 38.99
N VAL A 226 -14.99 7.10 39.11
CA VAL A 226 -15.01 6.13 38.02
C VAL A 226 -16.42 5.99 37.48
N ASN A 227 -16.64 6.37 36.24
CA ASN A 227 -17.93 6.21 35.56
C ASN A 227 -18.01 4.86 34.84
N SER A 228 -16.94 4.46 34.18
CA SER A 228 -16.77 3.10 33.67
C SER A 228 -15.30 2.71 33.58
N LEU A 229 -15.02 1.45 33.79
CA LEU A 229 -13.70 0.86 33.62
C LEU A 229 -13.83 -0.60 33.17
N ALA A 230 -13.36 -0.90 31.97
CA ALA A 230 -13.45 -2.25 31.42
C ALA A 230 -12.11 -2.73 30.89
N LEU A 231 -11.70 -3.90 31.35
CA LEU A 231 -10.56 -4.66 30.81
C LEU A 231 -11.05 -5.56 29.69
N LYS A 232 -10.39 -5.53 28.54
CA LYS A 232 -10.67 -6.36 27.38
C LYS A 232 -9.47 -7.19 27.01
N MET A 233 -9.71 -8.44 26.70
CA MET A 233 -8.70 -9.36 26.19
C MET A 233 -9.28 -10.10 25.01
N SER A 234 -8.52 -10.30 23.96
CA SER A 234 -8.94 -11.16 22.86
C SER A 234 -7.76 -11.92 22.27
N TYR A 235 -8.06 -13.11 21.83
CA TYR A 235 -7.14 -13.97 21.09
C TYR A 235 -7.86 -14.62 19.93
N GLY A 236 -7.19 -14.69 18.79
CA GLY A 236 -7.77 -15.35 17.65
C GLY A 236 -6.76 -15.61 16.53
N TRP A 237 -7.17 -16.44 15.60
CA TRP A 237 -6.44 -16.75 14.39
C TRP A 237 -7.18 -16.19 13.19
N GLN A 238 -6.41 -15.54 12.31
CA GLN A 238 -6.86 -15.07 11.02
C GLN A 238 -6.07 -15.80 9.94
N GLY A 239 -6.76 -16.21 8.90
CA GLY A 239 -6.15 -16.72 7.68
C GLY A 239 -6.22 -15.65 6.59
N ASN A 240 -5.17 -15.54 5.79
CA ASN A 240 -5.16 -14.74 4.57
C ASN A 240 -4.69 -15.60 3.41
N MET A 241 -5.41 -15.53 2.29
CA MET A 241 -5.04 -16.20 1.06
C MET A 241 -4.67 -15.15 0.02
N SER A 242 -3.47 -15.25 -0.52
CA SER A 242 -3.03 -14.32 -1.56
C SER A 242 -3.72 -14.65 -2.89
N ALA A 243 -4.26 -13.61 -3.53
CA ALA A 243 -4.69 -13.70 -4.92
C ALA A 243 -3.49 -13.84 -5.91
N LEU A 244 -2.27 -13.68 -5.42
CA LEU A 244 -1.04 -13.75 -6.22
C LEU A 244 -0.56 -15.18 -6.50
N GLY A 245 -1.10 -16.17 -5.81
CA GLY A 245 -0.76 -17.58 -6.01
C GLY A 245 -1.89 -18.35 -6.65
N SER A 246 -1.63 -19.12 -7.66
CA SER A 246 -2.58 -20.04 -8.26
C SER A 246 -2.18 -21.49 -8.02
N HIS A 247 -3.15 -22.36 -7.72
CA HIS A 247 -2.93 -23.80 -7.68
C HIS A 247 -2.85 -24.41 -9.08
N ARG A 248 -3.35 -23.68 -10.07
CA ARG A 248 -3.36 -24.08 -11.47
C ARG A 248 -2.33 -23.30 -12.25
N LEU A 249 -1.84 -23.92 -13.30
CA LEU A 249 -1.02 -23.23 -14.30
C LEU A 249 -1.89 -22.15 -14.95
N VAL A 250 -1.48 -20.90 -14.80
CA VAL A 250 -2.11 -19.78 -15.51
C VAL A 250 -1.20 -19.38 -16.66
N ILE A 251 -1.76 -19.37 -17.85
CA ILE A 251 -1.05 -18.95 -19.06
C ILE A 251 -1.68 -17.68 -19.61
N GLN A 252 -0.84 -16.77 -20.06
CA GLN A 252 -1.23 -15.57 -20.78
C GLN A 252 -1.05 -15.84 -22.27
N LYS A 253 -2.16 -15.86 -23.01
CA LYS A 253 -2.11 -15.96 -24.45
C LYS A 253 -1.48 -14.69 -25.02
N LYS A 254 -0.44 -14.84 -25.81
CA LYS A 254 0.20 -13.79 -26.58
C LYS A 254 -0.22 -13.87 -28.05
N GLY A 255 0.04 -12.82 -28.78
CA GLY A 255 -0.22 -12.79 -30.19
C GLY A 255 0.67 -13.75 -30.99
N ARG A 256 0.76 -13.54 -32.29
CA ARG A 256 1.58 -14.31 -33.21
C ARG A 256 3.07 -13.99 -33.00
N ASN A 257 3.90 -15.01 -32.85
CA ASN A 257 5.34 -14.86 -32.85
C ASN A 257 5.79 -14.55 -34.29
N ASN A 258 6.47 -13.42 -34.48
CA ASN A 258 6.91 -12.98 -35.80
C ASN A 258 7.95 -13.90 -36.44
N PHE A 259 8.69 -14.68 -35.63
CA PHE A 259 9.73 -15.57 -36.11
C PHE A 259 9.16 -16.92 -36.59
N PHE A 260 8.27 -17.51 -35.78
CA PHE A 260 7.68 -18.81 -36.10
C PHE A 260 6.33 -18.71 -36.79
N GLY A 261 5.72 -17.55 -36.83
CA GLY A 261 4.39 -17.33 -37.41
C GLY A 261 3.23 -17.99 -36.67
N GLU A 262 3.44 -18.46 -35.44
CA GLU A 262 2.49 -19.18 -34.63
C GLU A 262 2.05 -18.36 -33.40
N ASN A 263 0.84 -18.62 -32.91
CA ASN A 263 0.39 -18.06 -31.64
C ASN A 263 1.13 -18.75 -30.49
N TYR A 264 1.58 -17.98 -29.52
CA TYR A 264 2.26 -18.51 -28.33
C TYR A 264 1.60 -18.02 -27.05
N SER A 265 1.90 -18.70 -25.97
CA SER A 265 1.45 -18.33 -24.63
C SER A 265 2.67 -18.28 -23.70
N LEU A 266 2.65 -17.33 -22.77
CA LEU A 266 3.60 -17.26 -21.67
C LEU A 266 2.95 -17.81 -20.41
N ILE A 267 3.74 -18.47 -19.59
CA ILE A 267 3.29 -18.87 -18.26
C ILE A 267 3.13 -17.60 -17.43
N ASP A 268 1.92 -17.33 -16.97
CA ASP A 268 1.63 -16.20 -16.08
C ASP A 268 1.85 -16.57 -14.63
N ASN A 269 1.44 -17.74 -14.22
CA ASN A 269 1.66 -18.24 -12.87
C ASN A 269 1.84 -19.76 -12.87
N TYR A 270 2.89 -20.23 -12.16
CA TYR A 270 3.10 -21.66 -11.94
C TYR A 270 2.16 -22.19 -10.87
N PRO A 271 1.67 -23.43 -11.01
CA PRO A 271 0.89 -24.05 -9.96
C PRO A 271 1.77 -24.28 -8.72
N ASN A 272 1.29 -23.84 -7.57
CA ASN A 272 1.89 -24.19 -6.30
C ASN A 272 0.94 -25.02 -5.42
N PRO A 273 0.94 -26.35 -5.51
CA PRO A 273 0.10 -27.20 -4.71
C PRO A 273 0.41 -27.14 -3.21
N ASN A 274 1.59 -26.64 -2.84
CA ASN A 274 2.03 -26.48 -1.46
C ASN A 274 1.67 -25.12 -0.86
N LEU A 275 1.01 -24.25 -1.62
CA LEU A 275 0.60 -22.95 -1.13
C LEU A 275 -0.42 -23.10 0.00
N LYS A 276 -0.11 -22.52 1.16
CA LYS A 276 -0.93 -22.57 2.37
C LYS A 276 -1.47 -21.18 2.67
N TRP A 277 -2.50 -21.12 3.50
CA TRP A 277 -2.93 -19.87 4.10
C TRP A 277 -1.85 -19.29 5.02
N GLU A 278 -1.63 -17.99 4.93
CA GLU A 278 -0.93 -17.27 5.99
C GLU A 278 -1.77 -17.36 7.26
N ARG A 279 -1.15 -17.68 8.38
CA ARG A 279 -1.82 -17.78 9.68
C ARG A 279 -1.32 -16.70 10.59
N THR A 280 -2.19 -15.77 10.93
CA THR A 280 -1.88 -14.70 11.88
C THR A 280 -2.59 -14.94 13.20
N SER A 281 -1.81 -15.17 14.25
CA SER A 281 -2.28 -15.17 15.63
C SER A 281 -2.28 -13.73 16.14
N THR A 282 -3.40 -13.28 16.69
CA THR A 282 -3.56 -11.92 17.21
C THR A 282 -3.94 -11.97 18.68
N TYR A 283 -3.18 -11.29 19.51
CA TYR A 283 -3.47 -11.02 20.92
C TYR A 283 -3.74 -9.54 21.09
N ASN A 284 -4.84 -9.19 21.74
CA ASN A 284 -5.13 -7.81 22.10
C ASN A 284 -5.47 -7.74 23.59
N ILE A 285 -4.93 -6.71 24.25
CA ILE A 285 -5.29 -6.34 25.63
C ILE A 285 -5.63 -4.85 25.58
N GLY A 286 -6.78 -4.47 26.13
CA GLY A 286 -7.23 -3.09 26.12
C GLY A 286 -7.93 -2.72 27.42
N LEU A 287 -7.86 -1.45 27.77
CA LEU A 287 -8.53 -0.84 28.89
C LEU A 287 -9.37 0.33 28.37
N ASP A 288 -10.70 0.22 28.53
CA ASP A 288 -11.61 1.33 28.31
C ASP A 288 -11.88 2.00 29.65
N PHE A 289 -11.85 3.31 29.68
CA PHE A 289 -12.14 4.05 30.91
C PHE A 289 -12.94 5.32 30.63
N SER A 290 -13.78 5.66 31.61
CA SER A 290 -14.49 6.92 31.69
C SER A 290 -14.44 7.39 33.14
N LEU A 291 -13.88 8.56 33.37
CA LEU A 291 -13.53 9.06 34.69
C LEU A 291 -14.04 10.50 34.87
N PHE A 292 -14.23 10.91 36.13
CA PHE A 292 -14.54 12.27 36.52
C PHE A 292 -15.80 12.85 35.85
N ASN A 293 -16.92 12.14 35.94
CA ASN A 293 -18.18 12.47 35.29
C ASN A 293 -18.01 12.62 33.76
N ASN A 294 -17.38 11.64 33.13
CA ASN A 294 -17.11 11.58 31.69
C ASN A 294 -16.24 12.73 31.14
N LYS A 295 -15.48 13.41 32.00
CA LYS A 295 -14.54 14.45 31.54
C LYS A 295 -13.26 13.87 30.95
N PHE A 296 -12.88 12.67 31.35
CA PHE A 296 -11.69 11.99 30.88
C PHE A 296 -12.07 10.56 30.46
N ASN A 297 -12.20 10.36 29.16
CA ASN A 297 -12.56 9.08 28.58
C ASN A 297 -11.45 8.62 27.65
N GLY A 298 -11.29 7.34 27.51
CA GLY A 298 -10.32 6.82 26.58
C GLY A 298 -10.27 5.32 26.47
N ASN A 299 -9.43 4.90 25.55
CA ASN A 299 -9.06 3.52 25.34
C ASN A 299 -7.54 3.45 25.20
N ILE A 300 -6.93 2.53 25.91
CA ILE A 300 -5.53 2.15 25.74
C ILE A 300 -5.53 0.68 25.32
N SER A 301 -4.86 0.34 24.24
CA SER A 301 -4.73 -1.02 23.78
C SER A 301 -3.31 -1.35 23.36
N TYR A 302 -2.94 -2.60 23.57
CA TYR A 302 -1.75 -3.23 23.05
C TYR A 302 -2.14 -4.41 22.21
N TYR A 303 -1.55 -4.52 21.02
CA TYR A 303 -1.72 -5.68 20.16
C TYR A 303 -0.39 -6.34 19.83
N TYR A 304 -0.45 -7.67 19.68
CA TYR A 304 0.64 -8.49 19.22
C TYR A 304 0.12 -9.44 18.14
N ARG A 305 0.68 -9.35 16.93
CA ARG A 305 0.32 -10.19 15.78
C ARG A 305 1.54 -10.97 15.34
N TYR A 306 1.38 -12.27 15.22
CA TYR A 306 2.42 -13.17 14.73
C TYR A 306 1.90 -13.92 13.51
N THR A 307 2.44 -13.62 12.34
CA THR A 307 2.08 -14.24 11.07
C THR A 307 3.08 -15.33 10.76
N LYS A 308 2.59 -16.56 10.61
CA LYS A 308 3.32 -17.72 10.11
C LYS A 308 3.02 -17.96 8.66
N ASP A 309 3.97 -18.59 7.96
CA ASP A 309 3.81 -18.99 6.57
C ASP A 309 3.48 -17.80 5.65
N ALA A 310 4.09 -16.63 5.91
CA ALA A 310 3.86 -15.42 5.12
C ALA A 310 4.23 -15.64 3.64
N PHE A 311 3.49 -14.98 2.75
CA PHE A 311 3.75 -15.07 1.31
C PHE A 311 4.96 -14.23 0.91
N PHE A 312 5.88 -14.87 0.21
CA PHE A 312 7.04 -14.24 -0.39
C PHE A 312 7.15 -14.59 -1.86
N SER A 313 7.62 -13.64 -2.65
CA SER A 313 8.01 -13.90 -4.02
C SER A 313 9.44 -14.49 -4.01
N LYS A 314 9.59 -15.68 -4.53
CA LYS A 314 10.86 -16.36 -4.71
C LYS A 314 11.29 -16.24 -6.17
N SER A 315 12.51 -15.73 -6.42
CA SER A 315 13.08 -15.72 -7.76
C SER A 315 13.43 -17.14 -8.19
N ILE A 316 13.13 -17.44 -9.42
CA ILE A 316 13.45 -18.72 -10.06
C ILE A 316 14.21 -18.46 -11.37
N SER A 317 14.92 -19.47 -11.85
CA SER A 317 15.66 -19.33 -13.12
C SER A 317 14.71 -18.97 -14.27
N PRO A 318 15.03 -17.94 -15.09
CA PRO A 318 14.25 -17.57 -16.28
C PRO A 318 14.09 -18.70 -17.31
N VAL A 319 14.94 -19.74 -17.26
CA VAL A 319 14.80 -20.95 -18.08
C VAL A 319 13.45 -21.63 -17.87
N ASN A 320 12.83 -21.44 -16.70
CA ASN A 320 11.47 -21.90 -16.42
C ASN A 320 10.38 -21.03 -17.05
N GLY A 321 10.72 -19.97 -17.78
CA GLY A 321 9.75 -19.06 -18.41
C GLY A 321 9.15 -17.99 -17.48
N ARG A 322 9.64 -17.90 -16.22
CA ARG A 322 9.26 -16.88 -15.22
C ARG A 322 10.45 -16.57 -14.31
N ASP A 323 10.47 -15.36 -13.79
CA ASP A 323 11.52 -14.87 -12.91
C ASP A 323 11.18 -15.03 -11.42
N ASN A 324 9.93 -15.30 -11.10
CA ASN A 324 9.47 -15.36 -9.72
C ASN A 324 8.36 -16.39 -9.49
N TYR A 325 8.22 -16.80 -8.24
CA TYR A 325 7.29 -17.82 -7.78
C TYR A 325 6.85 -17.53 -6.34
N THR A 326 5.55 -17.53 -6.08
CA THR A 326 5.02 -17.25 -4.74
C THR A 326 5.10 -18.49 -3.86
N VAL A 327 5.69 -18.34 -2.68
CA VAL A 327 5.84 -19.40 -1.68
C VAL A 327 5.47 -18.90 -0.28
N ASN A 328 5.09 -19.83 0.59
CA ASN A 328 4.97 -19.53 2.02
C ASN A 328 6.34 -19.67 2.68
N GLN A 329 6.95 -18.57 3.06
CA GLN A 329 8.30 -18.59 3.60
C GLN A 329 8.53 -17.41 4.55
N GLY A 330 8.84 -17.71 5.81
CA GLY A 330 9.16 -16.72 6.82
C GLY A 330 8.00 -16.36 7.75
N ASN A 331 8.36 -15.70 8.84
CA ASN A 331 7.45 -15.30 9.90
C ASN A 331 7.59 -13.81 10.18
N LEU A 332 6.44 -13.15 10.37
CA LEU A 332 6.36 -11.72 10.64
C LEU A 332 5.79 -11.46 12.02
N ARG A 333 6.35 -10.48 12.72
CA ARG A 333 5.83 -9.96 13.97
C ARG A 333 5.44 -8.50 13.81
N ASN A 334 4.20 -8.17 14.20
CA ASN A 334 3.72 -6.82 14.32
C ASN A 334 3.19 -6.60 15.73
N GLN A 335 3.63 -5.55 16.39
CA GLN A 335 3.12 -5.20 17.73
C GLN A 335 3.00 -3.68 17.82
N GLY A 336 2.12 -3.21 18.69
CA GLY A 336 1.94 -1.78 18.85
C GLY A 336 1.02 -1.42 19.98
N TYR A 337 1.02 -0.13 20.27
CA TYR A 337 0.14 0.50 21.25
C TYR A 337 -0.79 1.47 20.53
N GLU A 338 -2.02 1.52 20.97
CA GLU A 338 -3.01 2.49 20.52
C GLU A 338 -3.60 3.20 21.72
N LEU A 339 -3.67 4.52 21.66
CA LEU A 339 -4.31 5.35 22.65
C LEU A 339 -5.28 6.30 21.97
N THR A 340 -6.52 6.32 22.46
CA THR A 340 -7.50 7.34 22.10
C THR A 340 -8.01 7.96 23.38
N LEU A 341 -7.90 9.28 23.48
CA LEU A 341 -8.41 10.04 24.62
C LEU A 341 -9.46 11.03 24.14
N ASN A 342 -10.49 11.22 24.98
CA ASN A 342 -11.41 12.33 24.89
C ASN A 342 -11.37 13.04 26.23
N PHE A 343 -10.82 14.22 26.25
CA PHE A 343 -10.62 15.00 27.45
C PHE A 343 -11.34 16.34 27.37
N VAL A 344 -12.19 16.64 28.35
CA VAL A 344 -12.93 17.88 28.46
C VAL A 344 -12.45 18.63 29.71
N PRO A 345 -11.28 19.30 29.65
CA PRO A 345 -10.69 19.96 30.80
C PRO A 345 -11.58 21.08 31.35
N ILE A 346 -12.23 21.79 30.45
CA ILE A 346 -13.11 22.92 30.82
C ILE A 346 -14.46 22.77 30.14
N ASN A 347 -15.50 22.75 30.92
CA ASN A 347 -16.87 22.83 30.42
C ASN A 347 -17.72 23.66 31.38
N THR A 348 -17.82 24.95 31.08
CA THR A 348 -18.69 25.89 31.76
C THR A 348 -19.89 26.31 30.89
N MET A 349 -20.11 25.59 29.75
CA MET A 349 -21.26 25.82 28.89
C MET A 349 -22.54 25.46 29.64
N LEU A 350 -23.31 26.46 29.98
CA LEU A 350 -24.67 26.31 30.46
C LEU A 350 -25.55 26.14 29.24
N ASN A 351 -26.18 24.98 29.08
CA ASN A 351 -27.32 24.81 28.20
C ASN A 351 -28.51 25.54 28.84
N SER A 352 -28.44 26.85 28.78
CA SER A 352 -29.54 27.68 29.23
C SER A 352 -30.69 27.49 28.24
N ALA A 353 -31.68 26.71 28.62
CA ALA A 353 -33.01 26.70 28.01
C ALA A 353 -33.73 28.07 28.25
N SER A 354 -32.98 29.15 28.27
CA SER A 354 -33.52 30.50 28.36
C SER A 354 -34.08 30.88 26.99
N VAL A 355 -35.25 31.48 27.01
CA VAL A 355 -36.04 32.02 25.89
C VAL A 355 -35.22 32.91 24.91
N SER A 356 -33.97 33.21 25.22
CA SER A 356 -33.10 34.08 24.43
C SER A 356 -32.17 33.36 23.43
N GLY A 357 -32.03 32.02 23.46
CA GLY A 357 -31.17 31.27 22.53
C GLY A 357 -29.67 31.60 22.61
N GLU A 358 -29.23 32.38 23.58
CA GLU A 358 -27.86 32.74 23.79
C GLU A 358 -27.11 31.66 24.61
N ARG A 359 -26.10 31.09 24.04
CA ARG A 359 -25.19 30.20 24.76
C ARG A 359 -24.22 31.02 25.61
N ARG A 360 -24.00 30.62 26.88
CA ARG A 360 -23.03 31.25 27.77
C ARG A 360 -22.04 30.22 28.25
N GLY A 361 -20.78 30.67 28.45
CA GLY A 361 -19.71 29.81 28.94
C GLY A 361 -18.66 29.46 27.89
N PHE A 362 -17.77 28.60 28.29
CA PHE A 362 -16.62 28.14 27.51
C PHE A 362 -16.53 26.60 27.62
N ILE A 363 -16.18 25.93 26.53
CA ILE A 363 -15.85 24.53 26.50
C ILE A 363 -14.53 24.33 25.73
N TRP A 364 -13.65 23.56 26.30
CA TRP A 364 -12.48 23.05 25.62
C TRP A 364 -12.54 21.53 25.65
N ARG A 365 -12.49 20.92 24.47
CA ARG A 365 -12.31 19.49 24.27
C ARG A 365 -11.01 19.25 23.55
N PHE A 366 -10.23 18.31 24.08
CA PHE A 366 -8.91 17.93 23.60
C PHE A 366 -8.89 16.41 23.43
N ASP A 367 -8.86 15.96 22.19
CA ASP A 367 -8.98 14.56 21.82
C ASP A 367 -7.70 14.09 21.08
N PRO A 368 -6.62 13.74 21.79
CA PRO A 368 -5.43 13.16 21.15
C PRO A 368 -5.64 11.66 20.90
N ASN A 369 -5.14 11.20 19.77
CA ASN A 369 -4.96 9.80 19.50
C ASN A 369 -3.56 9.54 18.95
N PHE A 370 -3.02 8.38 19.26
CA PHE A 370 -1.79 7.90 18.66
C PHE A 370 -1.79 6.38 18.49
N GLY A 371 -1.10 5.93 17.47
CA GLY A 371 -0.81 4.53 17.24
C GLY A 371 0.68 4.35 16.98
N SER A 372 1.23 3.29 17.54
CA SER A 372 2.59 2.85 17.25
C SER A 372 2.57 1.50 16.56
N VAL A 373 3.50 1.28 15.63
CA VAL A 373 3.66 0.01 14.92
C VAL A 373 5.13 -0.38 14.93
N PHE A 374 5.43 -1.55 15.49
CA PHE A 374 6.75 -2.16 15.42
C PHE A 374 6.65 -3.44 14.62
N ASN A 375 7.13 -3.39 13.39
CA ASN A 375 7.17 -4.51 12.46
C ASN A 375 8.55 -5.17 12.48
N GLN A 376 8.60 -6.49 12.40
CA GLN A 376 9.85 -7.23 12.31
C GLN A 376 9.66 -8.55 11.55
N LEU A 377 10.53 -8.80 10.60
CA LEU A 377 10.72 -10.13 10.03
C LEU A 377 11.51 -10.97 11.03
N ILE A 378 10.94 -12.07 11.52
CA ILE A 378 11.58 -12.91 12.53
C ILE A 378 12.61 -13.82 11.88
N ASP A 379 12.19 -14.52 10.85
CA ASP A 379 13.03 -15.43 10.09
C ASP A 379 12.66 -15.42 8.61
N LYS A 380 13.63 -15.76 7.80
CA LYS A 380 13.48 -16.05 6.38
C LYS A 380 14.35 -17.25 6.09
N ILE A 381 13.84 -18.25 5.40
CA ILE A 381 14.63 -19.40 5.01
C ILE A 381 15.67 -18.92 4.00
N LYS A 382 16.93 -18.89 4.39
CA LYS A 382 18.04 -18.61 3.47
C LYS A 382 18.22 -19.81 2.55
N PRO A 383 18.33 -19.61 1.22
CA PRO A 383 18.71 -20.68 0.33
C PRO A 383 20.09 -21.20 0.72
N LYS A 384 20.23 -22.52 0.87
CA LYS A 384 21.52 -23.14 1.17
C LYS A 384 22.44 -23.23 -0.06
N ASP A 385 21.88 -22.99 -1.23
CA ASP A 385 22.57 -23.16 -2.50
C ASP A 385 23.05 -21.80 -3.03
N LYS A 386 24.35 -21.67 -3.34
CA LYS A 386 24.94 -20.42 -3.85
C LYS A 386 24.27 -19.95 -5.16
N VAL A 387 23.74 -20.86 -5.96
CA VAL A 387 23.01 -20.52 -7.20
C VAL A 387 21.69 -19.82 -6.92
N LEU A 388 21.05 -20.12 -5.79
CA LEU A 388 19.79 -19.48 -5.36
C LEU A 388 20.01 -18.14 -4.64
N GLN A 389 21.25 -17.78 -4.30
CA GLN A 389 21.59 -16.44 -3.77
C GLN A 389 21.43 -15.34 -4.84
N ASP A 390 21.30 -15.70 -6.11
CA ASP A 390 20.93 -14.76 -7.19
C ASP A 390 19.49 -14.23 -7.09
N GLU A 391 18.69 -14.74 -6.17
CA GLU A 391 17.30 -14.36 -5.98
C GLU A 391 17.13 -12.94 -5.41
N ILE A 392 18.07 -12.48 -4.59
CA ILE A 392 18.06 -11.14 -4.01
C ILE A 392 18.96 -10.24 -4.83
N LYS A 393 18.40 -9.14 -5.30
CA LYS A 393 19.11 -8.12 -6.07
C LYS A 393 19.46 -6.94 -5.16
N TYR A 394 20.56 -6.26 -5.43
CA TYR A 394 20.91 -5.03 -4.71
C TYR A 394 19.77 -3.99 -4.80
N THR A 395 18.99 -3.99 -5.88
CA THR A 395 17.83 -3.11 -6.07
C THR A 395 16.73 -3.34 -5.03
N ASP A 396 16.63 -4.55 -4.48
CA ASP A 396 15.64 -4.85 -3.44
C ASP A 396 16.00 -4.16 -2.13
N TYR A 397 17.30 -4.06 -1.81
CA TYR A 397 17.82 -3.29 -0.68
C TYR A 397 17.55 -1.79 -0.84
N LEU A 398 17.80 -1.25 -2.03
CA LEU A 398 17.64 0.17 -2.32
C LEU A 398 16.18 0.59 -2.37
N SER A 399 15.28 -0.25 -2.87
CA SER A 399 13.85 0.02 -2.96
C SER A 399 13.12 -0.07 -1.62
N GLY A 400 13.77 -0.67 -0.60
CA GLY A 400 13.14 -0.96 0.68
C GLY A 400 12.20 -2.17 0.63
N ASN A 401 12.36 -3.05 -0.34
CA ASN A 401 11.57 -4.28 -0.48
C ASN A 401 12.29 -5.52 0.06
N VAL A 402 13.55 -5.38 0.43
CA VAL A 402 14.33 -6.49 0.96
C VAL A 402 13.86 -6.84 2.38
N GLN A 403 13.68 -8.12 2.58
CA GLN A 403 13.23 -8.67 3.85
C GLN A 403 14.41 -9.33 4.54
N VAL A 404 15.05 -8.58 5.43
CA VAL A 404 16.18 -9.03 6.24
C VAL A 404 15.67 -9.49 7.60
N ALA A 405 16.02 -10.72 8.00
CA ALA A 405 15.65 -11.25 9.31
C ALA A 405 16.17 -10.35 10.44
N GLY A 406 15.33 -10.11 11.44
CA GLY A 406 15.62 -9.21 12.57
C GLY A 406 15.36 -7.73 12.29
N ARG A 407 15.00 -7.33 11.07
CA ARG A 407 14.72 -5.94 10.68
C ARG A 407 13.25 -5.73 10.35
N PRO A 408 12.75 -4.49 10.43
CA PRO A 408 11.44 -4.14 9.91
C PRO A 408 11.35 -4.41 8.40
N VAL A 409 10.19 -4.85 7.94
CA VAL A 409 9.86 -4.86 6.51
C VAL A 409 9.82 -3.42 6.01
N ASN A 410 10.11 -3.15 4.73
CA ASN A 410 10.17 -1.79 4.16
C ASN A 410 11.30 -0.91 4.72
N THR A 411 12.41 -1.52 5.04
CA THR A 411 13.64 -0.86 5.45
C THR A 411 14.42 -0.36 4.24
N PHE A 412 14.85 0.89 4.25
CA PHE A 412 15.77 1.44 3.26
C PHE A 412 17.21 1.10 3.62
N TYR A 413 17.95 0.65 2.62
CA TYR A 413 19.40 0.58 2.61
C TYR A 413 19.93 1.58 1.59
N SER A 414 21.06 2.21 1.87
CA SER A 414 21.61 3.28 1.05
C SER A 414 23.13 3.17 1.00
N TYR A 415 23.71 3.50 -0.15
CA TYR A 415 25.16 3.61 -0.27
C TYR A 415 25.70 4.69 0.66
N ARG A 416 26.81 4.41 1.33
CA ARG A 416 27.43 5.35 2.27
C ARG A 416 28.25 6.36 1.50
N PHE A 417 27.74 7.59 1.40
CA PHE A 417 28.42 8.69 0.75
C PHE A 417 29.64 9.15 1.57
N ARG A 418 30.78 9.36 0.91
CA ARG A 418 32.03 9.80 1.53
C ARG A 418 32.32 11.28 1.27
N GLY A 419 32.03 11.77 0.08
CA GLY A 419 32.31 13.12 -0.37
C GLY A 419 32.27 13.25 -1.88
N LEU A 420 32.70 14.40 -2.37
CA LEU A 420 32.96 14.64 -3.80
C LEU A 420 34.47 14.69 -4.04
N ASN A 421 34.89 14.14 -5.16
CA ASN A 421 36.26 14.23 -5.61
C ASN A 421 36.63 15.69 -5.90
N HIS A 422 37.76 16.16 -5.38
CA HIS A 422 38.21 17.54 -5.49
C HIS A 422 38.40 18.00 -6.94
N ASP A 423 38.96 17.14 -7.80
CA ASP A 423 39.34 17.53 -9.16
C ASP A 423 38.19 17.36 -10.17
N THR A 424 37.28 16.40 -9.94
CA THR A 424 36.26 16.02 -10.91
C THR A 424 34.84 16.31 -10.46
N GLY A 425 34.61 16.53 -9.17
CA GLY A 425 33.26 16.65 -8.60
C GLY A 425 32.44 15.36 -8.66
N ALA A 426 33.07 14.23 -8.93
CA ALA A 426 32.42 12.93 -8.93
C ALA A 426 32.11 12.48 -7.49
N PRO A 427 30.97 11.82 -7.24
CA PRO A 427 30.66 11.34 -5.90
C PRO A 427 31.51 10.13 -5.52
N GLU A 428 32.00 10.13 -4.30
CA GLU A 428 32.76 9.04 -3.71
C GLU A 428 31.99 8.37 -2.58
N PHE A 429 32.17 7.05 -2.44
CA PHE A 429 31.45 6.23 -1.49
C PHE A 429 32.39 5.32 -0.72
N TYR A 430 32.03 4.97 0.52
CA TYR A 430 32.75 3.94 1.26
C TYR A 430 32.62 2.58 0.56
N GLY A 431 33.69 1.79 0.56
CA GLY A 431 33.75 0.50 -0.12
C GLY A 431 34.05 0.57 -1.62
N MET A 432 34.37 1.78 -2.15
CA MET A 432 34.80 1.96 -3.55
C MET A 432 36.31 1.97 -3.72
N ASP A 433 37.07 1.88 -2.65
CA ASP A 433 38.52 1.88 -2.71
C ASP A 433 39.01 0.63 -3.43
N LYS A 434 39.94 0.82 -4.40
CA LYS A 434 40.47 -0.27 -5.22
C LYS A 434 41.37 -1.21 -4.41
N TYR A 435 42.09 -0.65 -3.47
CA TYR A 435 43.02 -1.36 -2.60
C TYR A 435 42.75 -0.97 -1.14
N VAL A 436 42.93 -1.93 -0.25
CA VAL A 436 42.87 -1.76 1.21
C VAL A 436 44.10 -2.37 1.85
N GLU A 437 44.57 -1.83 2.95
CA GLU A 437 45.66 -2.41 3.72
C GLU A 437 45.12 -3.47 4.68
N VAL A 438 45.59 -4.70 4.52
CA VAL A 438 45.29 -5.84 5.37
C VAL A 438 46.62 -6.39 5.90
N ASN A 439 46.83 -6.32 7.21
CA ASN A 439 48.08 -6.78 7.86
C ASN A 439 49.37 -6.14 7.30
N GLY A 440 49.30 -4.91 6.78
CA GLY A 440 50.46 -4.21 6.20
C GLY A 440 50.74 -4.53 4.73
N GLU A 441 49.88 -5.30 4.09
CA GLU A 441 49.91 -5.57 2.65
C GLU A 441 48.74 -4.89 1.93
N SER A 442 49.04 -4.29 0.78
CA SER A 442 48.02 -3.67 -0.07
C SER A 442 47.27 -4.74 -0.87
N VAL A 443 46.06 -5.05 -0.47
CA VAL A 443 45.20 -6.07 -1.07
C VAL A 443 44.09 -5.42 -1.88
N ARG A 444 43.75 -6.00 -3.02
CA ARG A 444 42.65 -5.55 -3.85
C ARG A 444 41.31 -5.88 -3.18
N LEU A 445 40.52 -4.84 -2.87
CA LEU A 445 39.23 -5.01 -2.15
C LEU A 445 38.27 -5.97 -2.90
N GLY A 446 38.27 -5.91 -4.23
CA GLY A 446 37.46 -6.81 -5.06
C GLY A 446 37.79 -8.30 -4.90
N ASP A 447 39.05 -8.63 -4.58
CA ASP A 447 39.44 -10.03 -4.35
C ASP A 447 38.94 -10.49 -2.97
N ILE A 448 38.91 -9.62 -1.97
CA ILE A 448 38.28 -9.91 -0.69
C ILE A 448 36.78 -10.17 -0.89
N TYR A 449 36.09 -9.30 -1.63
CA TYR A 449 34.65 -9.40 -1.85
C TYR A 449 34.24 -10.64 -2.66
N LYS A 450 35.11 -11.20 -3.50
CA LYS A 450 34.83 -12.44 -4.22
C LYS A 450 34.66 -13.66 -3.32
N GLU A 451 35.34 -13.66 -2.17
CA GLU A 451 35.27 -14.75 -1.19
C GLU A 451 34.09 -14.62 -0.25
N MET A 452 33.47 -13.44 -0.19
CA MET A 452 32.31 -13.16 0.67
C MET A 452 30.99 -13.56 -0.01
N ASP A 453 29.98 -13.81 0.80
CA ASP A 453 28.61 -13.92 0.31
C ASP A 453 28.13 -12.55 -0.21
N ARG A 454 27.38 -12.57 -1.31
CA ARG A 454 26.93 -11.35 -1.99
C ARG A 454 26.13 -10.41 -1.09
N GLU A 455 25.28 -10.95 -0.22
CA GLU A 455 24.52 -10.16 0.76
C GLU A 455 25.44 -9.45 1.75
N ASP A 456 26.51 -10.11 2.18
CA ASP A 456 27.47 -9.53 3.12
C ASP A 456 28.26 -8.40 2.45
N VAL A 457 28.62 -8.53 1.18
CA VAL A 457 29.25 -7.44 0.40
C VAL A 457 28.31 -6.24 0.28
N TRP A 458 27.02 -6.48 0.03
CA TRP A 458 26.07 -5.36 -0.01
C TRP A 458 25.93 -4.67 1.35
N MET A 459 26.01 -5.41 2.45
CA MET A 459 25.97 -4.83 3.80
C MET A 459 27.25 -4.08 4.16
N GLU A 460 28.38 -4.39 3.54
CA GLU A 460 29.64 -3.61 3.68
C GLU A 460 29.54 -2.24 3.00
N VAL A 461 28.91 -2.16 1.83
CA VAL A 461 28.83 -0.93 1.03
C VAL A 461 27.58 -0.09 1.31
N MET A 462 26.55 -0.69 1.93
CA MET A 462 25.30 -0.05 2.27
C MET A 462 25.12 0.07 3.78
N GLU A 463 24.30 1.03 4.20
CA GLU A 463 23.87 1.19 5.58
C GLU A 463 22.35 1.17 5.69
N HIS A 464 21.85 0.81 6.86
CA HIS A 464 20.46 0.93 7.23
C HIS A 464 20.07 2.40 7.37
N SER A 465 19.19 2.90 6.51
CA SER A 465 18.79 4.31 6.46
C SER A 465 17.41 4.60 7.06
N GLY A 466 16.81 3.63 7.73
CA GLY A 466 15.51 3.75 8.40
C GLY A 466 14.36 3.09 7.63
N CYS A 467 13.16 3.22 8.16
CA CYS A 467 11.96 2.58 7.66
C CYS A 467 11.02 3.57 6.99
N ARG A 468 10.23 3.09 6.03
CA ARG A 468 9.17 3.88 5.41
C ARG A 468 8.02 4.15 6.36
N GLU A 469 7.66 3.16 7.17
CA GLU A 469 6.59 3.29 8.15
C GLU A 469 7.03 4.10 9.37
N PRO A 470 6.19 5.04 9.84
CA PRO A 470 6.44 5.75 11.09
C PRO A 470 6.28 4.81 12.28
N PHE A 471 7.10 4.97 13.31
CA PHE A 471 6.91 4.24 14.55
C PHE A 471 5.81 4.86 15.43
N LEU A 472 5.47 6.13 15.21
CA LEU A 472 4.41 6.85 15.91
C LEU A 472 3.64 7.75 14.95
N GLN A 473 2.31 7.60 14.93
CA GLN A 473 1.44 8.44 14.13
C GLN A 473 0.11 8.67 14.85
N GLY A 474 -0.53 9.78 14.52
CA GLY A 474 -1.83 10.07 15.12
C GLY A 474 -2.36 11.44 14.78
N SER A 475 -3.31 11.88 15.58
CA SER A 475 -3.90 13.19 15.46
C SER A 475 -4.28 13.79 16.82
N ILE A 476 -4.37 15.09 16.86
CA ILE A 476 -4.83 15.86 18.02
C ILE A 476 -5.98 16.74 17.55
N SER A 477 -7.20 16.34 17.91
CA SER A 477 -8.39 17.14 17.63
C SER A 477 -8.69 18.07 18.81
N ASN A 478 -8.96 19.32 18.49
CA ASN A 478 -9.33 20.32 19.47
C ASN A 478 -10.67 20.95 19.08
N TYR A 479 -11.49 21.20 20.09
CA TYR A 479 -12.68 22.00 19.98
C TYR A 479 -12.73 23.05 21.08
N LEU A 480 -12.83 24.31 20.69
CA LEU A 480 -12.97 25.46 21.56
C LEU A 480 -14.34 26.12 21.29
N GLY A 481 -15.23 26.06 22.26
CA GLY A 481 -16.51 26.68 22.15
C GLY A 481 -16.62 27.88 23.12
N TRP A 482 -16.95 29.06 22.62
CA TRP A 482 -17.15 30.23 23.41
C TRP A 482 -18.45 30.93 22.97
N ARG A 483 -19.42 30.93 23.86
CA ARG A 483 -20.76 31.43 23.53
C ARG A 483 -21.29 30.78 22.25
N ASN A 484 -21.59 31.56 21.23
CA ASN A 484 -22.10 31.09 19.94
C ASN A 484 -21.00 30.72 18.94
N TRP A 485 -19.73 30.91 19.28
CA TRP A 485 -18.59 30.57 18.46
C TRP A 485 -18.08 29.17 18.77
N GLY A 486 -17.69 28.45 17.75
CA GLY A 486 -17.02 27.17 17.85
C GLY A 486 -15.84 27.10 16.88
N LEU A 487 -14.64 26.87 17.40
CA LEU A 487 -13.43 26.63 16.61
C LEU A 487 -13.03 25.17 16.77
N SER A 488 -12.97 24.45 15.66
CA SER A 488 -12.45 23.08 15.60
C SER A 488 -11.20 23.07 14.75
N PHE A 489 -10.14 22.42 15.22
CA PHE A 489 -8.96 22.14 14.38
C PHE A 489 -8.38 20.78 14.73
N ASN A 490 -7.79 20.15 13.70
CA ASN A 490 -7.16 18.84 13.81
C ASN A 490 -5.73 18.90 13.30
N LEU A 491 -4.78 18.49 14.14
CA LEU A 491 -3.37 18.36 13.84
C LEU A 491 -3.06 16.88 13.64
N ALA A 492 -2.62 16.49 12.46
CA ALA A 492 -2.10 15.16 12.18
C ALA A 492 -0.57 15.17 12.27
N TYR A 493 0.01 14.13 12.83
CA TYR A 493 1.46 13.99 12.95
C TYR A 493 1.92 12.57 12.61
N SER A 494 3.16 12.49 12.15
CA SER A 494 3.88 11.24 11.87
C SER A 494 5.33 11.42 12.27
N ILE A 495 5.90 10.45 12.96
CA ILE A 495 7.26 10.51 13.50
C ILE A 495 7.99 9.20 13.22
N GLY A 496 9.24 9.32 12.76
CA GLY A 496 10.15 8.20 12.55
C GLY A 496 10.07 7.55 11.16
N SER A 497 9.28 8.10 10.25
CA SER A 497 9.27 7.65 8.86
C SER A 497 10.46 8.21 8.08
N LYS A 498 10.89 7.46 7.08
CA LYS A 498 11.89 7.90 6.10
C LYS A 498 11.33 7.84 4.69
N ILE A 499 11.77 8.77 3.86
CA ILE A 499 11.41 8.82 2.44
C ILE A 499 12.69 8.90 1.60
N ARG A 500 12.71 8.19 0.49
CA ARG A 500 13.75 8.38 -0.51
C ARG A 500 13.35 9.53 -1.42
N LEU A 501 14.23 10.49 -1.58
CA LEU A 501 14.02 11.63 -2.47
C LEU A 501 14.00 11.17 -3.94
N PHE A 502 13.32 11.93 -4.78
CA PHE A 502 13.29 11.65 -6.20
C PHE A 502 14.70 11.71 -6.81
N LYS A 503 14.95 10.88 -7.82
CA LYS A 503 16.24 10.83 -8.53
C LYS A 503 16.62 12.21 -9.09
N MET A 504 17.88 12.58 -8.92
CA MET A 504 18.46 13.78 -9.53
C MET A 504 18.96 13.52 -10.94
N TYR A 505 19.43 12.29 -11.18
CA TYR A 505 20.06 11.86 -12.42
C TYR A 505 19.28 10.70 -13.06
N PRO A 506 18.03 10.92 -13.49
CA PRO A 506 17.13 9.83 -13.94
C PRO A 506 17.65 9.07 -15.16
N ASN A 507 18.55 9.68 -15.94
CA ASN A 507 19.13 9.09 -17.16
C ASN A 507 20.61 8.70 -16.98
N GLY A 508 21.04 8.39 -15.76
CA GLY A 508 22.40 7.93 -15.51
C GLY A 508 23.46 9.03 -15.60
N GLY A 509 23.15 10.26 -15.22
CA GLY A 509 24.12 11.36 -15.11
C GLY A 509 24.46 12.06 -16.42
N GLY A 510 23.88 11.63 -17.53
CA GLY A 510 23.94 12.40 -18.77
C GLY A 510 23.18 13.72 -18.63
N VAL A 511 23.58 14.71 -19.40
CA VAL A 511 22.78 15.94 -19.53
C VAL A 511 21.40 15.49 -20.02
N THR A 512 20.38 15.82 -19.23
CA THR A 512 19.02 15.55 -19.65
C THR A 512 18.75 16.30 -20.94
N SER A 513 18.00 15.69 -21.86
CA SER A 513 17.56 16.37 -23.07
C SER A 513 16.86 17.68 -22.72
N SER A 514 16.97 18.68 -23.58
CA SER A 514 16.35 20.01 -23.43
C SER A 514 14.83 19.97 -23.19
N GLU A 515 14.22 18.82 -23.43
CA GLU A 515 12.79 18.56 -23.23
C GLU A 515 12.39 18.33 -21.76
N LYS A 516 13.37 18.07 -20.88
CA LYS A 516 13.11 17.71 -19.49
C LYS A 516 13.58 18.81 -18.55
N ASN A 517 12.71 19.21 -17.65
CA ASN A 517 13.08 20.10 -16.57
C ASN A 517 14.08 19.42 -15.62
N LEU A 518 15.15 20.14 -15.33
CA LEU A 518 16.12 19.77 -14.30
C LEU A 518 15.58 20.11 -12.92
N ARG A 519 16.03 19.38 -11.93
CA ARG A 519 15.73 19.71 -10.53
C ARG A 519 16.49 20.97 -10.13
N ARG A 520 15.83 21.84 -9.37
CA ARG A 520 16.42 23.09 -8.87
C ARG A 520 17.70 22.83 -8.05
N GLU A 521 17.75 21.72 -7.33
CA GLU A 521 18.92 21.32 -6.53
C GLU A 521 20.22 21.30 -7.35
N LEU A 522 20.16 20.99 -8.65
CA LEU A 522 21.33 20.97 -9.55
C LEU A 522 21.95 22.35 -9.78
N THR A 523 21.29 23.45 -9.40
CA THR A 523 21.91 24.79 -9.43
C THR A 523 23.05 24.93 -8.43
N GLU A 524 23.01 24.13 -7.35
CA GLU A 524 24.00 24.11 -6.25
C GLU A 524 25.03 22.99 -6.43
N ARG A 525 25.10 22.37 -7.63
CA ARG A 525 26.06 21.31 -7.90
C ARG A 525 27.49 21.80 -7.89
N TRP A 526 28.41 20.89 -7.66
CA TRP A 526 29.84 21.12 -7.86
C TRP A 526 30.11 21.59 -9.30
N GLN A 527 30.93 22.63 -9.48
CA GLN A 527 31.28 23.21 -10.79
C GLN A 527 32.79 23.35 -10.96
N ARG A 528 33.56 23.49 -9.87
CA ARG A 528 35.03 23.68 -9.85
C ARG A 528 35.66 23.17 -8.56
N PRO A 529 36.96 22.87 -8.56
CA PRO A 529 37.71 22.52 -7.34
C PRO A 529 37.49 23.49 -6.21
N GLY A 530 37.21 22.98 -5.01
CA GLY A 530 36.85 23.74 -3.81
C GLY A 530 35.35 23.79 -3.50
N ASP A 531 34.49 23.55 -4.48
CA ASP A 531 33.03 23.56 -4.26
C ASP A 531 32.57 22.35 -3.40
N GLU A 532 33.34 21.25 -3.35
CA GLU A 532 33.08 20.09 -2.49
C GLU A 532 33.04 20.40 -1.01
N LEU A 533 33.58 21.55 -0.60
CA LEU A 533 33.50 22.05 0.77
C LEU A 533 32.13 22.68 1.10
N HIS A 534 31.35 23.00 0.09
CA HIS A 534 30.09 23.74 0.21
C HIS A 534 28.88 22.99 -0.34
N THR A 535 29.08 21.96 -1.16
CA THR A 535 28.01 21.16 -1.71
C THR A 535 28.32 19.65 -1.68
N ASN A 536 27.27 18.85 -1.54
CA ASN A 536 27.32 17.39 -1.69
C ASN A 536 26.70 16.93 -3.01
N ILE A 537 26.34 17.87 -3.91
CA ILE A 537 25.69 17.56 -5.17
C ILE A 537 26.78 17.43 -6.25
N PRO A 538 26.90 16.25 -6.88
CA PRO A 538 27.93 16.00 -7.86
C PRO A 538 27.87 16.93 -9.08
N GLY A 539 28.99 17.13 -9.71
CA GLY A 539 29.12 17.84 -10.98
C GLY A 539 28.48 17.06 -12.16
N ILE A 540 28.23 17.75 -13.25
CA ILE A 540 27.83 17.14 -14.52
C ILE A 540 29.11 16.90 -15.33
N LEU A 541 29.59 15.66 -15.32
CA LEU A 541 30.82 15.25 -16.00
C LEU A 541 30.58 14.98 -17.48
N LYS A 542 31.60 15.19 -18.32
CA LYS A 542 31.56 14.95 -19.75
C LYS A 542 32.87 14.28 -20.23
N GLY A 543 32.79 13.54 -21.35
CA GLY A 543 33.96 12.97 -21.99
C GLY A 543 34.67 11.90 -21.15
N ALA A 544 36.00 11.93 -21.12
CA ALA A 544 36.81 10.94 -20.41
C ALA A 544 36.55 10.90 -18.90
N ASP A 545 36.29 12.06 -18.29
CA ASP A 545 35.96 12.13 -16.85
C ASP A 545 34.62 11.44 -16.53
N TRP A 546 33.66 11.58 -17.44
CA TRP A 546 32.38 10.86 -17.35
C TRP A 546 32.59 9.33 -17.41
N GLU A 547 33.37 8.86 -18.41
CA GLU A 547 33.61 7.43 -18.55
C GLU A 547 34.38 6.85 -17.37
N ALA A 548 35.39 7.56 -16.89
CA ALA A 548 36.18 7.13 -15.74
C ALA A 548 35.36 7.07 -14.45
N ALA A 549 34.52 8.08 -14.20
CA ALA A 549 33.67 8.16 -13.01
C ALA A 549 32.45 7.22 -13.09
N ASN A 550 31.95 6.94 -14.29
CA ASN A 550 30.73 6.13 -14.51
C ASN A 550 30.98 4.62 -14.38
N ARG A 551 32.24 4.19 -14.39
CA ARG A 551 32.64 2.79 -14.22
C ARG A 551 33.45 2.59 -12.93
N PRO A 552 32.82 2.57 -11.75
CA PRO A 552 33.51 2.12 -10.54
C PRO A 552 34.10 0.72 -10.77
N TRP A 553 35.25 0.46 -10.17
CA TRP A 553 35.98 -0.81 -10.38
C TRP A 553 35.13 -2.05 -10.07
N TRP A 554 34.14 -1.97 -9.20
CA TRP A 554 33.25 -3.08 -8.88
C TRP A 554 32.33 -3.51 -10.03
N PHE A 555 32.09 -2.69 -11.05
CA PHE A 555 31.35 -3.10 -12.23
C PHE A 555 32.12 -4.06 -13.11
N ASP A 556 33.42 -4.04 -13.04
CA ASP A 556 34.29 -5.00 -13.72
C ASP A 556 34.17 -6.40 -13.09
N TYR A 557 33.60 -6.49 -11.91
CA TYR A 557 33.30 -7.75 -11.24
C TYR A 557 31.82 -8.11 -11.41
N SER A 558 31.51 -8.80 -12.50
CA SER A 558 30.15 -9.28 -12.83
C SER A 558 29.47 -10.08 -11.70
N ALA A 559 30.29 -10.64 -10.77
CA ALA A 559 29.79 -11.39 -9.62
C ALA A 559 28.97 -10.57 -8.63
N PHE A 560 29.18 -9.24 -8.52
CA PHE A 560 28.52 -8.42 -7.51
C PHE A 560 27.20 -7.82 -7.98
N LYS A 561 26.99 -7.65 -9.28
CA LYS A 561 25.76 -7.09 -9.87
C LYS A 561 25.28 -5.83 -9.16
N PHE A 562 26.16 -4.87 -8.97
CA PHE A 562 25.81 -3.57 -8.42
C PHE A 562 25.06 -2.67 -9.43
N ALA A 563 24.66 -1.47 -8.98
CA ALA A 563 24.00 -0.46 -9.79
C ALA A 563 24.73 -0.13 -11.10
N GLY A 564 23.98 0.26 -12.11
CA GLY A 564 24.48 0.47 -13.47
C GLY A 564 25.48 1.61 -13.63
N ASN A 565 25.43 2.66 -12.80
CA ASN A 565 26.36 3.79 -12.89
C ASN A 565 26.48 4.58 -11.56
N LEU A 566 27.48 5.44 -11.49
CA LEU A 566 27.81 6.21 -10.30
C LEU A 566 26.70 7.18 -9.85
N TRP A 567 25.94 7.73 -10.81
CA TRP A 567 24.84 8.63 -10.53
C TRP A 567 23.64 7.89 -9.93
N GLU A 568 23.44 6.65 -10.33
CA GLU A 568 22.43 5.79 -9.72
C GLU A 568 22.83 5.43 -8.28
N VAL A 569 24.11 5.21 -8.02
CA VAL A 569 24.63 5.03 -6.66
C VAL A 569 24.39 6.28 -5.82
N TYR A 570 24.65 7.48 -6.36
CA TYR A 570 24.38 8.74 -5.68
C TYR A 570 22.88 8.91 -5.36
N ASP A 571 22.01 8.68 -6.33
CA ASP A 571 20.54 8.77 -6.16
C ASP A 571 20.00 7.77 -5.12
N ASN A 572 20.76 6.71 -4.84
CA ASN A 572 20.46 5.72 -3.82
C ASN A 572 21.37 5.82 -2.58
N SER A 573 22.07 6.92 -2.40
CA SER A 573 22.91 7.15 -1.21
C SER A 573 22.09 7.56 0.01
N ASN A 574 22.74 7.54 1.17
CA ASN A 574 22.17 8.00 2.45
C ASN A 574 21.79 9.49 2.43
N LEU A 575 22.45 10.32 1.61
CA LEU A 575 22.07 11.73 1.39
C LEU A 575 20.67 11.87 0.75
N ARG A 576 20.20 10.86 0.05
CA ARG A 576 18.92 10.87 -0.65
C ARG A 576 17.80 10.23 0.18
N VAL A 577 18.02 10.01 1.47
CA VAL A 577 17.00 9.57 2.42
C VAL A 577 16.75 10.70 3.43
N ALA A 578 15.54 11.25 3.37
CA ALA A 578 15.12 12.35 4.23
C ALA A 578 14.13 11.86 5.30
N SER A 579 13.95 12.65 6.36
CA SER A 579 12.85 12.44 7.30
C SER A 579 11.52 12.66 6.63
N GLY A 580 10.61 11.73 6.85
CA GLY A 580 9.21 11.82 6.47
C GLY A 580 8.33 12.36 7.59
N ASP A 581 8.92 12.83 8.68
CA ASP A 581 8.18 13.36 9.83
C ASP A 581 7.42 14.63 9.47
N TYR A 582 6.20 14.72 9.96
CA TYR A 582 5.40 15.92 9.74
C TYR A 582 4.46 16.22 10.90
N LEU A 583 4.12 17.48 11.02
CA LEU A 583 2.97 18.01 11.76
C LEU A 583 2.13 18.83 10.77
N LYS A 584 0.88 18.41 10.56
CA LYS A 584 -0.01 18.97 9.54
C LYS A 584 -1.31 19.44 10.18
N LEU A 585 -1.71 20.67 9.92
CA LEU A 585 -3.09 21.12 10.16
C LEU A 585 -3.98 20.48 9.09
N SER A 586 -4.72 19.42 9.48
CA SER A 586 -5.56 18.64 8.57
C SER A 586 -6.88 19.33 8.28
N SER A 587 -7.44 20.00 9.28
CA SER A 587 -8.68 20.76 9.15
C SER A 587 -8.72 21.89 10.16
N CYS A 588 -9.37 22.97 9.78
CA CYS A 588 -9.73 24.08 10.66
C CYS A 588 -11.12 24.58 10.27
N SER A 589 -12.03 24.65 11.22
CA SER A 589 -13.42 25.07 11.01
C SER A 589 -13.82 26.07 12.08
N LEU A 590 -14.30 27.21 11.65
CA LEU A 590 -14.92 28.22 12.50
C LEU A 590 -16.43 28.20 12.27
N ARG A 591 -17.19 28.01 13.33
CA ARG A 591 -18.64 27.96 13.32
C ARG A 591 -19.22 29.07 14.19
N TYR A 592 -20.26 29.76 13.69
CA TYR A 592 -21.06 30.67 14.46
C TYR A 592 -22.53 30.24 14.43
N VAL A 593 -23.14 30.12 15.59
CA VAL A 593 -24.56 29.78 15.71
C VAL A 593 -25.36 31.09 15.90
N VAL A 594 -26.12 31.45 14.87
CA VAL A 594 -26.95 32.68 14.93
C VAL A 594 -28.05 32.51 15.98
N PRO A 595 -28.19 33.44 16.93
CA PRO A 595 -29.27 33.38 17.94
C PRO A 595 -30.65 33.38 17.30
N GLU A 596 -31.61 32.62 17.86
CA GLU A 596 -32.99 32.53 17.34
C GLU A 596 -33.70 33.89 17.22
N LYS A 597 -33.38 34.84 18.10
CA LYS A 597 -33.93 36.20 18.03
C LYS A 597 -33.65 36.91 16.70
N ILE A 598 -32.56 36.56 16.04
CA ILE A 598 -32.20 37.14 14.74
C ILE A 598 -32.89 36.39 13.59
N CYS A 599 -33.13 35.08 13.77
CA CYS A 599 -33.74 34.24 12.74
C CYS A 599 -35.28 34.34 12.70
N ARG A 600 -35.93 34.86 13.77
CA ARG A 600 -37.39 35.01 13.85
C ARG A 600 -37.91 36.37 13.30
N LYS A 601 -37.07 37.17 12.68
CA LYS A 601 -37.48 38.30 11.87
C LYS A 601 -37.45 37.89 10.40
#